data_d0d4ae33734585927bd25e271a1b51a7
#
_entry.id   d0d4ae33734585927bd25e271a1b51a7
#
_cell.length_a   1.000
_cell.length_b   1.000
_cell.length_c   1.000
_cell.angle_alpha   90.00
_cell.angle_beta   90.00
_cell.angle_gamma   90.00
#
_symmetry.space_group_name_H-M   'P 1'
#
loop_
_entity.id
_entity.type
_entity.pdbx_description
1 polymer ?
#
loop_
_entity_poly.entity_id
_entity_poly.type
_entity_poly.pdbx_seq_one_letter_code
_entity_poly.pdbx_strand_id
1 'polypeptide(L)'
;ASDVYKRQELHCAHGYLLSMFLTPLKNQRTDEYGGCLENRLRFPLEVFQAMRAVWPDHKPMSVRLSASDWMPEGVDIYESAKMAKAFIDAGCDMIDVSSGQTHPDARPVYGRMYQTPLADHIRNEEGIPVMAVGNIYEPDHLNSILAAGRADLCCLARPHLSNPFWTLHAAAQQGYAEQPWPVQYLPGKQQLERNLERAAQSGP
;
A
#
# COMPACT_ATOMS: atom_id res chain seq x y z
N ALA A 1 -10.31 13.08 22.77
CA ALA A 1 -10.55 12.89 21.33
C ALA A 1 -9.36 12.14 20.75
N SER A 2 -9.59 10.96 20.21
CA SER A 2 -8.54 10.29 19.47
C SER A 2 -8.16 11.16 18.30
N ASP A 3 -6.88 11.40 18.10
CA ASP A 3 -6.36 12.08 16.92
C ASP A 3 -6.76 11.25 15.68
N VAL A 4 -7.75 11.75 14.94
CA VAL A 4 -8.35 11.04 13.80
C VAL A 4 -7.33 10.89 12.67
N TYR A 5 -6.39 11.81 12.54
CA TYR A 5 -5.39 11.83 11.47
C TYR A 5 -4.02 11.41 12.00
N LYS A 6 -3.77 10.10 11.97
CA LYS A 6 -2.47 9.53 12.38
C LYS A 6 -1.45 9.58 11.25
N ARG A 7 -1.88 9.54 9.99
CA ARG A 7 -1.08 9.70 8.78
C ARG A 7 -1.89 10.34 7.68
N GLN A 8 -1.20 10.85 6.66
CA GLN A 8 -1.80 11.26 5.38
C GLN A 8 -1.27 10.39 4.25
N GLU A 9 -2.08 10.25 3.21
CA GLU A 9 -1.68 9.57 1.98
C GLU A 9 -2.14 10.35 0.77
N LEU A 10 -1.18 10.81 -0.05
CA LEU A 10 -1.48 11.45 -1.32
C LEU A 10 -1.81 10.39 -2.36
N HIS A 11 -2.97 10.49 -2.98
CA HIS A 11 -3.41 9.52 -3.96
C HIS A 11 -2.94 9.87 -5.37
N CYS A 12 -1.89 9.18 -5.83
CA CYS A 12 -1.29 9.33 -7.16
C CYS A 12 -1.50 8.08 -8.05
N ALA A 13 -2.61 7.37 -7.87
CA ALA A 13 -2.87 6.10 -8.55
C ALA A 13 -4.25 6.04 -9.22
N HIS A 14 -4.52 4.95 -9.95
CA HIS A 14 -5.83 4.48 -10.41
C HIS A 14 -6.57 5.43 -11.37
N GLY A 15 -5.86 6.21 -12.20
CA GLY A 15 -6.47 7.08 -13.20
C GLY A 15 -7.13 8.35 -12.65
N TYR A 16 -6.92 8.69 -11.36
CA TYR A 16 -7.35 9.95 -10.78
C TYR A 16 -6.39 11.08 -11.12
N LEU A 17 -6.69 12.32 -10.71
CA LEU A 17 -6.04 13.52 -11.19
C LEU A 17 -4.51 13.42 -11.24
N LEU A 18 -3.85 13.11 -10.13
CA LEU A 18 -2.38 13.08 -10.08
C LEU A 18 -1.80 11.90 -10.86
N SER A 19 -2.45 10.75 -10.84
CA SER A 19 -2.09 9.60 -11.67
C SER A 19 -2.16 9.92 -13.18
N MET A 20 -3.13 10.76 -13.59
CA MET A 20 -3.24 11.19 -14.99
C MET A 20 -2.08 12.10 -15.45
N PHE A 21 -1.44 12.82 -14.54
CA PHE A 21 -0.20 13.53 -14.84
C PHE A 21 0.99 12.58 -14.96
N LEU A 22 1.06 11.55 -14.13
CA LEU A 22 2.19 10.62 -14.07
C LEU A 22 2.27 9.70 -15.29
N THR A 23 1.12 9.21 -15.78
CA THR A 23 1.11 8.24 -16.88
C THR A 23 1.18 8.91 -18.25
N PRO A 24 2.07 8.45 -19.15
CA PRO A 24 2.12 8.93 -20.54
C PRO A 24 0.86 8.59 -21.34
N LEU A 25 0.10 7.57 -20.93
CA LEU A 25 -1.16 7.18 -21.59
C LEU A 25 -2.24 8.28 -21.52
N LYS A 26 -2.20 9.14 -20.50
CA LYS A 26 -3.18 10.20 -20.29
C LYS A 26 -2.57 11.59 -20.38
N ASN A 27 -1.33 11.77 -20.00
CA ASN A 27 -0.65 13.04 -20.06
C ASN A 27 -0.11 13.30 -21.47
N GLN A 28 -0.92 13.94 -22.30
CA GLN A 28 -0.58 14.35 -23.66
C GLN A 28 -0.14 15.83 -23.74
N ARG A 29 0.25 16.43 -22.59
CA ARG A 29 0.68 17.81 -22.52
C ARG A 29 2.05 18.00 -23.18
N THR A 30 2.25 19.17 -23.76
CA THR A 30 3.50 19.58 -24.43
C THR A 30 4.23 20.71 -23.72
N ASP A 31 3.73 21.10 -22.55
CA ASP A 31 4.34 22.10 -21.66
C ASP A 31 5.22 21.44 -20.58
N GLU A 32 5.64 22.21 -19.59
CA GLU A 32 6.50 21.77 -18.48
C GLU A 32 5.88 20.72 -17.55
N TYR A 33 4.62 20.33 -17.76
CA TYR A 33 3.92 19.28 -17.01
C TYR A 33 3.71 17.99 -17.81
N GLY A 34 4.27 17.88 -19.03
CA GLY A 34 4.10 16.72 -19.89
C GLY A 34 5.37 16.28 -20.60
N GLY A 35 5.31 15.16 -21.31
CA GLY A 35 6.44 14.58 -22.01
C GLY A 35 7.34 13.73 -21.11
N CYS A 36 8.55 14.17 -20.78
CA CYS A 36 9.49 13.41 -19.96
C CYS A 36 8.99 13.15 -18.53
N LEU A 37 9.58 12.17 -17.86
CA LEU A 37 9.17 11.78 -16.51
C LEU A 37 9.26 12.96 -15.52
N GLU A 38 10.31 13.76 -15.59
CA GLU A 38 10.53 14.91 -14.70
C GLU A 38 9.38 15.92 -14.81
N ASN A 39 8.91 16.18 -16.02
CA ASN A 39 7.78 17.07 -16.26
C ASN A 39 6.46 16.47 -15.75
N ARG A 40 6.23 15.18 -15.99
CA ARG A 40 5.04 14.48 -15.52
C ARG A 40 4.97 14.38 -13.99
N LEU A 41 6.12 14.35 -13.32
CA LEU A 41 6.25 14.36 -11.87
C LEU A 41 6.03 15.75 -11.25
N ARG A 42 6.24 16.85 -11.99
CA ARG A 42 6.24 18.23 -11.48
C ARG A 42 4.99 18.53 -10.66
N PHE A 43 3.81 18.43 -11.25
CA PHE A 43 2.57 18.78 -10.55
C PHE A 43 2.28 17.86 -9.34
N PRO A 44 2.40 16.52 -9.43
CA PRO A 44 2.29 15.65 -8.27
C PRO A 44 3.25 15.99 -7.12
N LEU A 45 4.50 16.37 -7.43
CA LEU A 45 5.48 16.79 -6.42
C LEU A 45 5.14 18.14 -5.81
N GLU A 46 4.68 19.10 -6.60
CA GLU A 46 4.20 20.41 -6.09
C GLU A 46 3.06 20.21 -5.08
N VAL A 47 2.08 19.35 -5.40
CA VAL A 47 0.98 19.01 -4.49
C VAL A 47 1.50 18.34 -3.24
N PHE A 48 2.40 17.35 -3.36
CA PHE A 48 2.99 16.65 -2.23
C PHE A 48 3.73 17.62 -1.29
N GLN A 49 4.60 18.48 -1.85
CA GLN A 49 5.38 19.47 -1.10
C GLN A 49 4.49 20.46 -0.37
N ALA A 50 3.43 20.95 -1.04
CA ALA A 50 2.45 21.86 -0.42
C ALA A 50 1.72 21.21 0.76
N MET A 51 1.37 19.91 0.63
CA MET A 51 0.77 19.14 1.73
C MET A 51 1.80 18.87 2.85
N ARG A 52 3.04 18.47 2.51
CA ARG A 52 4.10 18.20 3.50
C ARG A 52 4.41 19.45 4.32
N ALA A 53 4.42 20.64 3.70
CA ALA A 53 4.71 21.90 4.37
C ALA A 53 3.74 22.27 5.50
N VAL A 54 2.51 21.76 5.47
CA VAL A 54 1.48 22.02 6.50
C VAL A 54 1.17 20.81 7.38
N TRP A 55 1.68 19.62 7.01
CA TRP A 55 1.50 18.41 7.79
C TRP A 55 2.58 18.30 8.86
N PRO A 56 2.24 17.99 10.13
CA PRO A 56 3.23 17.91 11.21
C PRO A 56 4.35 16.91 10.92
N ASP A 57 5.60 17.29 11.14
CA ASP A 57 6.79 16.48 10.83
C ASP A 57 6.82 15.12 11.56
N HIS A 58 6.23 15.05 12.77
CA HIS A 58 6.15 13.81 13.54
C HIS A 58 5.06 12.85 13.06
N LYS A 59 4.25 13.23 12.06
CA LYS A 59 3.21 12.37 11.48
C LYS A 59 3.61 11.91 10.10
N PRO A 60 3.57 10.61 9.81
CA PRO A 60 3.97 10.08 8.53
C PRO A 60 3.06 10.52 7.39
N MET A 61 3.65 10.67 6.21
CA MET A 61 2.97 10.99 4.97
C MET A 61 3.42 10.04 3.86
N SER A 62 2.48 9.27 3.34
CA SER A 62 2.73 8.32 2.26
C SER A 62 2.18 8.80 0.92
N VAL A 63 2.63 8.15 -0.15
CA VAL A 63 2.10 8.35 -1.50
C VAL A 63 1.65 7.00 -2.04
N ARG A 64 0.43 6.93 -2.58
CA ARG A 64 -0.04 5.75 -3.30
C ARG A 64 0.19 5.91 -4.78
N LEU A 65 0.94 4.97 -5.37
CA LEU A 65 1.30 4.95 -6.79
C LEU A 65 0.69 3.75 -7.52
N SER A 66 0.33 3.94 -8.80
CA SER A 66 0.18 2.83 -9.73
C SER A 66 1.54 2.47 -10.31
N ALA A 67 2.14 1.40 -9.78
CA ALA A 67 3.48 0.93 -10.18
C ALA A 67 3.50 0.23 -11.54
N SER A 68 2.35 0.02 -12.16
CA SER A 68 2.21 -0.45 -13.54
C SER A 68 0.83 -0.04 -14.07
N ASP A 69 0.78 0.41 -15.30
CA ASP A 69 -0.47 0.64 -16.01
C ASP A 69 -1.02 -0.63 -16.69
N TRP A 70 -0.25 -1.72 -16.70
CA TRP A 70 -0.56 -2.99 -17.39
C TRP A 70 -0.86 -2.79 -18.90
N MET A 71 -0.19 -1.81 -19.49
CA MET A 71 -0.35 -1.41 -20.88
C MET A 71 1.02 -1.13 -21.51
N PRO A 72 1.21 -1.47 -22.79
CA PRO A 72 2.35 -0.94 -23.54
C PRO A 72 2.37 0.59 -23.49
N GLU A 73 3.55 1.18 -23.48
CA GLU A 73 3.75 2.64 -23.44
C GLU A 73 3.19 3.35 -22.19
N GLY A 74 2.62 2.61 -21.22
CA GLY A 74 2.24 3.10 -19.91
C GLY A 74 3.39 3.07 -18.92
N VAL A 75 3.09 3.48 -17.69
CA VAL A 75 4.03 3.35 -16.56
C VAL A 75 4.37 1.88 -16.34
N ASP A 76 5.64 1.57 -16.33
CA ASP A 76 6.18 0.28 -15.96
C ASP A 76 6.83 0.31 -14.56
N ILE A 77 7.32 -0.85 -14.12
CA ILE A 77 7.91 -1.02 -12.80
C ILE A 77 9.20 -0.20 -12.64
N TYR A 78 9.99 -0.01 -13.70
CA TYR A 78 11.25 0.75 -13.63
C TYR A 78 11.00 2.26 -13.57
N GLU A 79 10.02 2.74 -14.32
CA GLU A 79 9.62 4.14 -14.26
C GLU A 79 8.95 4.46 -12.92
N SER A 80 8.10 3.57 -12.40
CA SER A 80 7.47 3.74 -11.09
C SER A 80 8.46 3.75 -9.93
N ALA A 81 9.55 3.00 -10.00
CA ALA A 81 10.63 3.05 -9.02
C ALA A 81 11.29 4.44 -8.98
N LYS A 82 11.53 5.07 -10.14
CA LYS A 82 12.02 6.47 -10.22
C LYS A 82 11.00 7.46 -9.65
N MET A 83 9.70 7.25 -9.93
CA MET A 83 8.64 8.07 -9.32
C MET A 83 8.65 7.95 -7.80
N ALA A 84 8.72 6.74 -7.28
CA ALA A 84 8.80 6.46 -5.85
C ALA A 84 9.99 7.19 -5.21
N LYS A 85 11.17 7.08 -5.83
CA LYS A 85 12.40 7.76 -5.40
C LYS A 85 12.21 9.28 -5.34
N ALA A 86 11.58 9.89 -6.35
CA ALA A 86 11.34 11.33 -6.38
C ALA A 86 10.44 11.80 -5.22
N PHE A 87 9.42 11.02 -4.84
CA PHE A 87 8.59 11.34 -3.67
C PHE A 87 9.33 11.15 -2.35
N ILE A 88 10.15 10.13 -2.21
CA ILE A 88 11.01 9.93 -1.01
C ILE A 88 11.96 11.10 -0.86
N ASP A 89 12.62 11.53 -1.94
CA ASP A 89 13.53 12.68 -1.94
C ASP A 89 12.82 14.01 -1.60
N ALA A 90 11.51 14.09 -1.87
CA ALA A 90 10.66 15.21 -1.48
C ALA A 90 10.14 15.13 -0.02
N GLY A 91 10.50 14.10 0.74
CA GLY A 91 10.12 13.92 2.16
C GLY A 91 8.91 13.01 2.39
N CYS A 92 8.60 12.11 1.45
CA CYS A 92 7.65 11.02 1.66
C CYS A 92 8.27 9.94 2.55
N ASP A 93 7.49 9.43 3.50
CA ASP A 93 7.98 8.42 4.45
C ASP A 93 7.87 7.00 3.89
N MET A 94 6.90 6.72 2.99
CA MET A 94 6.62 5.37 2.49
C MET A 94 5.75 5.40 1.24
N ILE A 95 5.90 4.42 0.37
CA ILE A 95 5.08 4.28 -0.84
C ILE A 95 4.07 3.13 -0.68
N ASP A 96 2.78 3.41 -0.88
CA ASP A 96 1.73 2.39 -1.04
C ASP A 96 1.68 1.94 -2.50
N VAL A 97 2.13 0.72 -2.76
CA VAL A 97 2.36 0.22 -4.11
C VAL A 97 1.12 -0.50 -4.64
N SER A 98 0.37 0.21 -5.48
CA SER A 98 -0.80 -0.31 -6.19
C SER A 98 -0.52 -0.45 -7.70
N SER A 99 -1.55 -0.67 -8.53
CA SER A 99 -1.38 -0.73 -9.99
C SER A 99 -2.69 -0.54 -10.75
N GLY A 100 -2.57 -0.20 -12.04
CA GLY A 100 -3.64 -0.19 -13.01
C GLY A 100 -4.71 0.87 -12.82
N GLN A 101 -5.89 0.59 -13.40
CA GLN A 101 -7.08 1.44 -13.41
C GLN A 101 -6.91 2.74 -14.25
N THR A 102 -5.85 2.84 -15.02
CA THR A 102 -5.52 4.02 -15.83
C THR A 102 -6.16 3.96 -17.22
N HIS A 103 -6.29 2.76 -17.77
CA HIS A 103 -6.82 2.55 -19.12
C HIS A 103 -7.82 1.37 -19.16
N PRO A 104 -8.93 1.46 -19.91
CA PRO A 104 -9.95 0.40 -19.97
C PRO A 104 -9.41 -0.91 -20.60
N ASP A 105 -8.40 -0.81 -21.46
CA ASP A 105 -7.79 -1.98 -22.10
C ASP A 105 -6.67 -2.60 -21.29
N ALA A 106 -6.35 -2.07 -20.12
CA ALA A 106 -5.37 -2.67 -19.23
C ALA A 106 -5.74 -4.13 -18.89
N ARG A 107 -4.75 -5.01 -18.86
CA ARG A 107 -4.94 -6.45 -18.63
C ARG A 107 -4.05 -6.91 -17.48
N PRO A 108 -4.36 -6.52 -16.23
CA PRO A 108 -3.63 -7.01 -15.07
C PRO A 108 -3.88 -8.51 -14.89
N VAL A 109 -2.82 -9.23 -14.53
CA VAL A 109 -2.92 -10.64 -14.16
C VAL A 109 -3.29 -10.73 -12.69
N TYR A 110 -4.57 -10.87 -12.41
CA TYR A 110 -5.07 -10.98 -11.05
C TYR A 110 -4.73 -12.35 -10.44
N GLY A 111 -4.47 -12.35 -9.14
CA GLY A 111 -4.17 -13.54 -8.35
C GLY A 111 -3.92 -13.15 -6.90
N ARG A 112 -3.57 -14.11 -6.07
CA ARG A 112 -3.13 -13.83 -4.69
C ARG A 112 -1.89 -12.95 -4.71
N MET A 113 -1.89 -11.87 -3.92
CA MET A 113 -0.73 -10.98 -3.77
C MET A 113 -0.17 -10.44 -5.10
N TYR A 114 -1.02 -10.24 -6.13
CA TYR A 114 -0.59 -10.00 -7.52
C TYR A 114 0.23 -8.70 -7.71
N GLN A 115 0.11 -7.74 -6.78
CA GLN A 115 0.90 -6.51 -6.82
C GLN A 115 2.18 -6.59 -5.96
N THR A 116 2.36 -7.65 -5.17
CA THR A 116 3.55 -7.81 -4.32
C THR A 116 4.86 -7.79 -5.11
N PRO A 117 4.98 -8.37 -6.33
CA PRO A 117 6.21 -8.22 -7.12
C PRO A 117 6.58 -6.77 -7.45
N LEU A 118 5.59 -5.87 -7.56
CA LEU A 118 5.83 -4.45 -7.80
C LEU A 118 6.38 -3.76 -6.54
N ALA A 119 5.81 -4.08 -5.37
CA ALA A 119 6.32 -3.59 -4.10
C ALA A 119 7.74 -4.09 -3.81
N ASP A 120 7.97 -5.39 -4.06
CA ASP A 120 9.26 -6.05 -3.93
C ASP A 120 10.36 -5.34 -4.74
N HIS A 121 10.08 -5.05 -6.01
CA HIS A 121 11.02 -4.36 -6.89
C HIS A 121 11.36 -2.96 -6.35
N ILE A 122 10.38 -2.12 -6.06
CA ILE A 122 10.60 -0.75 -5.57
C ILE A 122 11.40 -0.80 -4.26
N ARG A 123 11.05 -1.71 -3.35
CA ARG A 123 11.72 -1.85 -2.07
C ARG A 123 13.19 -2.24 -2.21
N ASN A 124 13.44 -3.27 -2.99
CA ASN A 124 14.76 -3.91 -3.00
C ASN A 124 15.74 -3.28 -4.01
N GLU A 125 15.24 -2.67 -5.08
CA GLU A 125 16.10 -1.95 -6.05
C GLU A 125 16.45 -0.54 -5.57
N GLU A 126 15.49 0.17 -4.96
CA GLU A 126 15.68 1.57 -4.56
C GLU A 126 15.91 1.75 -3.05
N GLY A 127 15.77 0.70 -2.24
CA GLY A 127 15.89 0.79 -0.78
C GLY A 127 14.79 1.62 -0.12
N ILE A 128 13.60 1.67 -0.74
CA ILE A 128 12.49 2.52 -0.32
C ILE A 128 11.51 1.75 0.58
N PRO A 129 11.08 2.30 1.73
CA PRO A 129 10.02 1.71 2.51
C PRO A 129 8.70 1.63 1.74
N VAL A 130 8.07 0.44 1.69
CA VAL A 130 6.85 0.21 0.92
C VAL A 130 5.75 -0.51 1.69
N MET A 131 4.51 -0.22 1.31
CA MET A 131 3.33 -1.00 1.67
C MET A 131 2.88 -1.82 0.48
N ALA A 132 2.69 -3.13 0.67
CA ALA A 132 2.08 -4.01 -0.33
C ALA A 132 0.57 -4.04 -0.17
N VAL A 133 -0.16 -3.96 -1.28
CA VAL A 133 -1.61 -4.09 -1.35
C VAL A 133 -2.00 -4.96 -2.54
N GLY A 134 -3.18 -5.53 -2.53
CA GLY A 134 -3.74 -6.25 -3.68
C GLY A 134 -3.90 -7.75 -3.45
N ASN A 135 -5.15 -8.14 -3.17
CA ASN A 135 -5.57 -9.51 -2.93
C ASN A 135 -4.76 -10.24 -1.84
N ILE A 136 -4.43 -9.50 -0.77
CA ILE A 136 -3.85 -9.98 0.48
C ILE A 136 -5.02 -10.15 1.44
N TYR A 137 -5.30 -11.36 1.95
CA TYR A 137 -6.49 -11.63 2.76
C TYR A 137 -6.31 -12.71 3.83
N GLU A 138 -5.21 -13.47 3.79
CA GLU A 138 -4.87 -14.48 4.80
C GLU A 138 -3.63 -14.06 5.58
N PRO A 139 -3.50 -14.40 6.88
CA PRO A 139 -2.31 -14.10 7.67
C PRO A 139 -1.00 -14.61 7.03
N ASP A 140 -1.05 -15.80 6.41
CA ASP A 140 0.12 -16.39 5.75
C ASP A 140 0.59 -15.58 4.53
N HIS A 141 -0.31 -14.86 3.84
CA HIS A 141 0.09 -13.92 2.78
C HIS A 141 0.97 -12.81 3.36
N LEU A 142 0.55 -12.21 4.49
CA LEU A 142 1.33 -11.16 5.15
C LEU A 142 2.67 -11.70 5.63
N ASN A 143 2.66 -12.83 6.32
CA ASN A 143 3.87 -13.46 6.84
C ASN A 143 4.87 -13.76 5.73
N SER A 144 4.41 -14.30 4.60
CA SER A 144 5.29 -14.59 3.45
C SER A 144 5.87 -13.32 2.82
N ILE A 145 5.08 -12.23 2.70
CA ILE A 145 5.54 -10.96 2.15
C ILE A 145 6.61 -10.33 3.06
N LEU A 146 6.30 -10.24 4.37
CA LEU A 146 7.17 -9.56 5.33
C LEU A 146 8.43 -10.36 5.62
N ALA A 147 8.31 -11.67 5.84
CA ALA A 147 9.45 -12.54 6.12
C ALA A 147 10.43 -12.65 4.94
N ALA A 148 9.93 -12.58 3.71
CA ALA A 148 10.78 -12.53 2.50
C ALA A 148 11.35 -11.14 2.20
N GLY A 149 11.07 -10.12 3.01
CA GLY A 149 11.54 -8.75 2.80
C GLY A 149 11.01 -8.08 1.56
N ARG A 150 9.79 -8.43 1.13
CA ARG A 150 9.18 -7.92 -0.11
C ARG A 150 8.38 -6.63 0.10
N ALA A 151 8.02 -6.33 1.33
CA ALA A 151 7.41 -5.08 1.78
C ALA A 151 7.67 -4.88 3.27
N ASP A 152 7.46 -3.67 3.78
CA ASP A 152 7.59 -3.33 5.19
C ASP A 152 6.24 -3.40 5.91
N LEU A 153 5.15 -3.13 5.18
CA LEU A 153 3.78 -3.22 5.66
C LEU A 153 2.86 -3.85 4.60
N CYS A 154 1.70 -4.34 5.04
CA CYS A 154 0.64 -4.81 4.17
C CYS A 154 -0.66 -4.03 4.41
N CYS A 155 -1.31 -3.60 3.33
CA CYS A 155 -2.59 -2.90 3.38
C CYS A 155 -3.74 -3.86 3.04
N LEU A 156 -4.74 -3.92 3.91
CA LEU A 156 -5.95 -4.71 3.73
C LEU A 156 -7.18 -3.81 3.75
N ALA A 157 -8.07 -3.99 2.76
CA ALA A 157 -9.34 -3.30 2.72
C ALA A 157 -10.52 -4.29 2.82
N ARG A 158 -10.79 -5.05 1.75
CA ARG A 158 -11.92 -5.97 1.68
C ARG A 158 -11.94 -7.03 2.79
N PRO A 159 -10.80 -7.57 3.27
CA PRO A 159 -10.78 -8.48 4.42
C PRO A 159 -11.41 -7.85 5.67
N HIS A 160 -11.13 -6.57 5.95
CA HIS A 160 -11.74 -5.85 7.07
C HIS A 160 -13.22 -5.48 6.85
N LEU A 161 -13.69 -5.39 5.60
CA LEU A 161 -15.12 -5.19 5.32
C LEU A 161 -15.92 -6.47 5.56
N SER A 162 -15.35 -7.63 5.26
CA SER A 162 -15.99 -8.94 5.49
C SER A 162 -15.81 -9.43 6.93
N ASN A 163 -14.72 -9.09 7.57
CA ASN A 163 -14.41 -9.40 8.97
C ASN A 163 -13.77 -8.18 9.66
N PRO A 164 -14.55 -7.30 10.30
CA PRO A 164 -14.02 -6.11 10.98
C PRO A 164 -12.96 -6.43 12.06
N PHE A 165 -12.99 -7.63 12.60
CA PHE A 165 -12.05 -8.13 13.63
C PHE A 165 -10.91 -8.97 13.05
N TRP A 166 -10.67 -8.89 11.74
CA TRP A 166 -9.68 -9.72 11.06
C TRP A 166 -8.31 -9.71 11.77
N THR A 167 -7.79 -8.53 12.12
CA THR A 167 -6.50 -8.40 12.80
C THR A 167 -6.49 -9.08 14.18
N LEU A 168 -7.58 -8.97 14.94
CA LEU A 168 -7.68 -9.61 16.26
C LEU A 168 -7.71 -11.14 16.13
N HIS A 169 -8.43 -11.66 15.15
CA HIS A 169 -8.47 -13.09 14.87
C HIS A 169 -7.12 -13.61 14.39
N ALA A 170 -6.47 -12.90 13.47
CA ALA A 170 -5.15 -13.28 12.95
C ALA A 170 -4.09 -13.32 14.08
N ALA A 171 -4.08 -12.32 14.96
CA ALA A 171 -3.19 -12.27 16.12
C ALA A 171 -3.43 -13.46 17.06
N ALA A 172 -4.68 -13.76 17.39
CA ALA A 172 -5.02 -14.89 18.24
C ALA A 172 -4.63 -16.24 17.62
N GLN A 173 -4.90 -16.44 16.33
CA GLN A 173 -4.52 -17.65 15.61
C GLN A 173 -3.01 -17.89 15.57
N GLN A 174 -2.22 -16.81 15.56
CA GLN A 174 -0.76 -16.87 15.59
C GLN A 174 -0.17 -16.83 17.00
N GLY A 175 -0.99 -16.84 18.04
CA GLY A 175 -0.55 -16.78 19.44
C GLY A 175 0.07 -15.44 19.83
N TYR A 176 -0.19 -14.35 19.10
CA TYR A 176 0.33 -13.02 19.42
C TYR A 176 -0.53 -12.36 20.51
N ALA A 177 -0.09 -12.51 21.76
CA ALA A 177 -0.84 -12.07 22.95
C ALA A 177 -0.85 -10.54 23.16
N GLU A 178 0.13 -9.82 22.60
CA GLU A 178 0.30 -8.38 22.84
C GLU A 178 -0.67 -7.50 22.02
N GLN A 179 -1.42 -8.08 21.08
CA GLN A 179 -2.42 -7.33 20.32
C GLN A 179 -3.46 -6.74 21.28
N PRO A 180 -3.60 -5.39 21.33
CA PRO A 180 -4.61 -4.77 22.19
C PRO A 180 -6.04 -5.11 21.71
N TRP A 181 -6.88 -5.50 22.65
CA TRP A 181 -8.31 -5.71 22.41
C TRP A 181 -9.11 -4.59 23.11
N PRO A 182 -10.20 -4.10 22.51
CA PRO A 182 -11.14 -3.24 23.23
C PRO A 182 -11.64 -3.94 24.49
N VAL A 183 -11.74 -3.20 25.57
CA VAL A 183 -12.14 -3.76 26.90
C VAL A 183 -13.44 -4.53 26.83
N GLN A 184 -14.39 -4.04 26.00
CA GLN A 184 -15.70 -4.67 25.80
C GLN A 184 -15.62 -6.06 25.16
N TYR A 185 -14.51 -6.37 24.47
CA TYR A 185 -14.31 -7.64 23.74
C TYR A 185 -13.40 -8.62 24.46
N LEU A 186 -12.88 -8.31 25.63
CA LEU A 186 -12.01 -9.21 26.39
C LEU A 186 -12.64 -10.59 26.68
N PRO A 187 -13.93 -10.71 27.01
CA PRO A 187 -14.58 -12.02 27.12
C PRO A 187 -14.53 -12.83 25.82
N GLY A 188 -14.65 -12.15 24.67
CA GLY A 188 -14.53 -12.79 23.35
C GLY A 188 -13.10 -13.25 23.06
N LYS A 189 -12.08 -12.45 23.44
CA LYS A 189 -10.67 -12.85 23.37
C LYS A 189 -10.43 -14.17 24.10
N GLN A 190 -10.81 -14.21 25.37
CA GLN A 190 -10.65 -15.39 26.22
C GLN A 190 -11.34 -16.64 25.68
N GLN A 191 -12.52 -16.48 25.08
CA GLN A 191 -13.24 -17.60 24.46
C GLN A 191 -12.55 -18.07 23.18
N LEU A 192 -12.08 -17.16 22.34
CA LEU A 192 -11.36 -17.48 21.10
C LEU A 192 -10.06 -18.23 21.41
N GLU A 193 -9.23 -17.74 22.32
CA GLU A 193 -7.98 -18.36 22.73
C GLU A 193 -8.20 -19.78 23.26
N ARG A 194 -9.18 -19.98 24.15
CA ARG A 194 -9.56 -21.34 24.64
C ARG A 194 -9.99 -22.28 23.53
N ASN A 195 -10.71 -21.79 22.53
CA ASN A 195 -11.15 -22.61 21.41
C ASN A 195 -9.96 -23.03 20.53
N LEU A 196 -9.02 -22.12 20.28
CA LEU A 196 -7.80 -22.41 19.52
C LEU A 196 -6.91 -23.43 20.24
N GLU A 197 -6.72 -23.29 21.55
CA GLU A 197 -5.99 -24.26 22.38
C GLU A 197 -6.61 -25.66 22.31
N ARG A 198 -7.94 -25.76 22.43
CA ARG A 198 -8.66 -27.04 22.30
C ARG A 198 -8.50 -27.65 20.91
N ALA A 199 -8.61 -26.83 19.86
CA ALA A 199 -8.41 -27.31 18.50
C ALA A 199 -7.00 -27.87 18.28
N ALA A 200 -5.97 -27.17 18.80
CA ALA A 200 -4.59 -27.63 18.73
C ALA A 200 -4.34 -28.94 19.49
N GLN A 201 -5.04 -29.17 20.61
CA GLN A 201 -4.93 -30.41 21.40
C GLN A 201 -5.68 -31.58 20.79
N SER A 202 -6.70 -31.32 19.96
CA SER A 202 -7.53 -32.36 19.36
C SER A 202 -6.89 -33.05 18.13
N GLY A 203 -5.80 -32.45 17.60
CA GLY A 203 -5.08 -32.97 16.41
C GLY A 203 -5.94 -32.99 15.14
N PRO A 204 -5.35 -33.21 13.98
CA PRO A 204 -6.12 -33.53 12.79
C PRO A 204 -6.73 -34.92 12.86
#